data_6400ea74009f371eab3a9b33ff831ae8
#
_entry.id   6400ea74009f371eab3a9b33ff831ae8
#
_cell.length_a   1.000
_cell.length_b   1.000
_cell.length_c   1.000
_cell.angle_alpha   90.00
_cell.angle_beta   90.00
_cell.angle_gamma   90.00
#
_symmetry.space_group_name_H-M   'P 1'
#
loop_
_entity.id
_entity.type
_entity.pdbx_description
1 polymer ?
#
loop_
_entity_poly.entity_id
_entity_poly.type
_entity_poly.pdbx_seq_one_letter_code
_entity_poly.pdbx_strand_id
1 'polypeptide(L)'
;MRRRKKIFSPGMIFFLQMADAPQLSMDVLQWARHHRVFPGQGDFDLPGFLAPILKSGYRGPLSLEIFNDGFRAAPPRATAVDGLRSLLYLEEKTRLLLEEQHQPVEEGVLFAPPPASRYDGIEFLEFAVDGEHGAQLAQWLTRLGFVEAGSHRSKNVSLLRQGDINLVLNA
;
A
#
# COMPACT_ATOMS: atom_id res chain seq x y z
N MET A 1 -40.62 -8.52 11.90
CA MET A 1 -39.17 -8.57 11.59
C MET A 1 -38.87 -9.81 10.76
N ARG A 2 -38.77 -9.71 9.41
CA ARG A 2 -38.51 -10.88 8.55
C ARG A 2 -37.03 -11.25 8.69
N ARG A 3 -36.71 -12.42 9.27
CA ARG A 3 -35.37 -13.02 9.20
C ARG A 3 -35.01 -13.19 7.73
N ARG A 4 -34.02 -12.42 7.21
CA ARG A 4 -33.40 -12.71 5.92
C ARG A 4 -32.79 -14.10 6.01
N LYS A 5 -33.34 -15.06 5.25
CA LYS A 5 -32.75 -16.39 5.12
C LYS A 5 -31.33 -16.21 4.59
N LYS A 6 -30.34 -16.80 5.26
CA LYS A 6 -28.99 -16.90 4.73
C LYS A 6 -29.08 -17.59 3.37
N ILE A 7 -28.64 -16.93 2.31
CA ILE A 7 -28.73 -17.46 0.94
C ILE A 7 -27.73 -18.62 0.76
N PHE A 8 -26.63 -18.63 1.52
CA PHE A 8 -25.61 -19.66 1.49
C PHE A 8 -25.29 -20.17 2.89
N SER A 9 -25.05 -21.50 3.01
CA SER A 9 -24.43 -22.09 4.20
C SER A 9 -22.92 -21.94 4.11
N PRO A 10 -22.19 -21.72 5.23
CA PRO A 10 -20.73 -21.52 5.22
C PRO A 10 -19.95 -22.60 4.49
N GLY A 11 -20.39 -23.86 4.53
CA GLY A 11 -19.74 -24.98 3.87
C GLY A 11 -20.00 -25.12 2.36
N MET A 12 -20.75 -24.21 1.73
CA MET A 12 -21.02 -24.24 0.29
C MET A 12 -19.99 -23.45 -0.53
N ILE A 13 -19.19 -22.61 0.10
CA ILE A 13 -18.16 -21.80 -0.55
C ILE A 13 -16.81 -22.35 -0.16
N PHE A 14 -16.07 -22.90 -1.11
CA PHE A 14 -14.75 -23.50 -0.86
C PHE A 14 -13.62 -22.49 -0.94
N PHE A 15 -13.68 -21.57 -1.89
CA PHE A 15 -12.75 -20.43 -2.03
C PHE A 15 -13.41 -19.33 -2.84
N LEU A 16 -12.84 -18.13 -2.77
CA LEU A 16 -13.27 -16.97 -3.55
C LEU A 16 -12.14 -16.56 -4.49
N GLN A 17 -12.48 -16.36 -5.76
CA GLN A 17 -11.61 -15.73 -6.73
C GLN A 17 -11.94 -14.25 -6.79
N MET A 18 -10.96 -13.43 -6.45
CA MET A 18 -11.10 -11.98 -6.38
C MET A 18 -10.38 -11.33 -7.56
N ALA A 19 -11.04 -10.40 -8.19
CA ALA A 19 -10.48 -9.51 -9.19
C ALA A 19 -11.22 -8.19 -9.14
N ASP A 20 -10.54 -7.12 -9.45
CA ASP A 20 -11.11 -5.81 -9.71
C ASP A 20 -11.02 -5.49 -11.21
N ALA A 21 -11.66 -4.44 -11.66
CA ALA A 21 -11.54 -3.96 -13.03
C ALA A 21 -11.95 -2.48 -13.12
N PRO A 22 -11.27 -1.68 -13.96
CA PRO A 22 -11.71 -0.33 -14.26
C PRO A 22 -13.02 -0.39 -15.05
N GLN A 23 -13.90 0.57 -14.86
CA GLN A 23 -15.15 0.67 -15.62
C GLN A 23 -14.87 1.17 -17.04
N LEU A 24 -14.84 0.25 -18.00
CA LEU A 24 -14.55 0.53 -19.40
C LEU A 24 -15.76 0.24 -20.29
N SER A 25 -15.97 1.08 -21.31
CA SER A 25 -17.00 0.85 -22.33
C SER A 25 -16.42 0.02 -23.47
N MET A 26 -16.48 -1.31 -23.33
CA MET A 26 -15.98 -2.26 -24.32
C MET A 26 -16.71 -3.60 -24.25
N ASP A 27 -16.38 -4.53 -25.15
CA ASP A 27 -16.89 -5.89 -25.12
C ASP A 27 -16.49 -6.58 -23.79
N VAL A 28 -17.47 -7.23 -23.16
CA VAL A 28 -17.31 -7.86 -21.84
C VAL A 28 -16.24 -8.96 -21.83
N LEU A 29 -16.09 -9.72 -22.92
CA LEU A 29 -15.08 -10.77 -23.00
C LEU A 29 -13.68 -10.18 -23.10
N GLN A 30 -13.52 -9.11 -23.86
CA GLN A 30 -12.25 -8.38 -23.93
C GLN A 30 -11.90 -7.76 -22.58
N TRP A 31 -12.86 -7.09 -21.95
CA TRP A 31 -12.69 -6.52 -20.63
C TRP A 31 -12.27 -7.58 -19.59
N ALA A 32 -13.00 -8.68 -19.49
CA ALA A 32 -12.76 -9.73 -18.51
C ALA A 32 -11.47 -10.51 -18.75
N ARG A 33 -10.91 -10.51 -19.96
CA ARG A 33 -9.71 -11.31 -20.31
C ARG A 33 -8.43 -10.51 -20.36
N HIS A 34 -8.51 -9.18 -20.44
CA HIS A 34 -7.32 -8.35 -20.67
C HIS A 34 -7.18 -7.18 -19.69
N HIS A 35 -8.25 -6.83 -18.96
CA HIS A 35 -8.29 -5.59 -18.18
C HIS A 35 -8.63 -5.79 -16.69
N ARG A 36 -8.58 -7.03 -16.18
CA ARG A 36 -8.69 -7.24 -14.74
C ARG A 36 -7.48 -6.64 -14.03
N VAL A 37 -7.71 -6.10 -12.85
CA VAL A 37 -6.66 -5.53 -11.99
C VAL A 37 -6.77 -6.12 -10.58
N PHE A 38 -5.79 -5.83 -9.74
CA PHE A 38 -5.84 -6.27 -8.36
C PHE A 38 -6.93 -5.54 -7.56
N PRO A 39 -7.48 -6.16 -6.49
CA PRO A 39 -8.42 -5.50 -5.59
C PRO A 39 -7.94 -4.12 -5.14
N GLY A 40 -8.81 -3.12 -5.30
CA GLY A 40 -8.54 -1.72 -4.98
C GLY A 40 -7.86 -0.92 -6.09
N GLN A 41 -7.58 -1.52 -7.24
CA GLN A 41 -7.04 -0.84 -8.42
C GLN A 41 -8.11 -0.54 -9.49
N GLY A 42 -9.32 -1.00 -9.29
CA GLY A 42 -10.47 -0.80 -10.17
C GLY A 42 -11.62 -0.10 -9.48
N ASP A 43 -12.82 -0.27 -10.03
CA ASP A 43 -14.01 0.48 -9.63
C ASP A 43 -15.07 -0.41 -8.92
N PHE A 44 -14.78 -1.68 -8.63
CA PHE A 44 -15.74 -2.56 -7.96
C PHE A 44 -15.76 -2.35 -6.45
N ASP A 45 -16.97 -2.36 -5.87
CA ASP A 45 -17.15 -2.38 -4.41
C ASP A 45 -16.85 -3.79 -3.85
N LEU A 46 -15.59 -4.17 -3.85
CA LEU A 46 -15.15 -5.47 -3.35
C LEU A 46 -15.31 -5.63 -1.83
N PRO A 47 -15.10 -4.61 -0.98
CA PRO A 47 -15.43 -4.70 0.44
C PRO A 47 -16.93 -4.98 0.67
N GLY A 48 -17.81 -4.28 -0.04
CA GLY A 48 -19.26 -4.51 0.02
C GLY A 48 -19.68 -5.90 -0.47
N PHE A 49 -18.95 -6.47 -1.42
CA PHE A 49 -19.13 -7.85 -1.89
C PHE A 49 -18.65 -8.88 -0.83
N LEU A 50 -17.45 -8.68 -0.26
CA LEU A 50 -16.83 -9.63 0.66
C LEU A 50 -17.50 -9.65 2.04
N ALA A 51 -17.94 -8.51 2.56
CA ALA A 51 -18.52 -8.38 3.88
C ALA A 51 -19.70 -9.35 4.16
N PRO A 52 -20.73 -9.47 3.32
CA PRO A 52 -21.83 -10.41 3.55
C PRO A 52 -21.38 -11.89 3.48
N ILE A 53 -20.35 -12.21 2.71
CA ILE A 53 -19.80 -13.56 2.62
C ILE A 53 -19.12 -13.95 3.94
N LEU A 54 -18.31 -13.06 4.49
CA LEU A 54 -17.69 -13.27 5.82
C LEU A 54 -18.75 -13.39 6.93
N LYS A 55 -19.79 -12.55 6.89
CA LYS A 55 -20.94 -12.65 7.81
C LYS A 55 -21.66 -13.98 7.72
N SER A 56 -21.67 -14.65 6.55
CA SER A 56 -22.25 -15.99 6.43
C SER A 56 -21.43 -17.07 7.12
N GLY A 57 -20.21 -16.76 7.54
CA GLY A 57 -19.29 -17.68 8.22
C GLY A 57 -18.19 -18.25 7.31
N TYR A 58 -17.98 -17.67 6.13
CA TYR A 58 -16.87 -18.07 5.26
C TYR A 58 -15.51 -17.77 5.93
N ARG A 59 -14.61 -18.75 5.88
CA ARG A 59 -13.24 -18.69 6.44
C ARG A 59 -12.21 -19.30 5.48
N GLY A 60 -12.60 -19.49 4.22
CA GLY A 60 -11.73 -20.04 3.19
C GLY A 60 -10.78 -18.98 2.60
N PRO A 61 -9.89 -19.40 1.72
CA PRO A 61 -8.89 -18.52 1.11
C PRO A 61 -9.51 -17.53 0.13
N LEU A 62 -8.89 -16.34 0.05
CA LEU A 62 -9.07 -15.40 -1.06
C LEU A 62 -7.99 -15.69 -2.10
N SER A 63 -8.40 -15.95 -3.33
CA SER A 63 -7.52 -16.23 -4.46
C SER A 63 -7.58 -15.09 -5.48
N LEU A 64 -6.49 -14.81 -6.17
CA LEU A 64 -6.45 -13.86 -7.28
C LEU A 64 -6.47 -14.60 -8.62
N GLU A 65 -7.32 -14.15 -9.53
CA GLU A 65 -7.32 -14.59 -10.92
C GLU A 65 -7.38 -13.35 -11.82
N ILE A 66 -6.20 -12.82 -12.17
CA ILE A 66 -6.08 -11.53 -12.84
C ILE A 66 -5.62 -11.74 -14.29
N PHE A 67 -6.57 -11.64 -15.22
CA PHE A 67 -6.27 -11.60 -16.64
C PHE A 67 -5.96 -10.17 -17.08
N ASN A 68 -4.65 -9.87 -17.19
CA ASN A 68 -4.14 -8.56 -17.57
C ASN A 68 -2.83 -8.72 -18.37
N ASP A 69 -2.80 -8.17 -19.56
CA ASP A 69 -1.64 -8.33 -20.44
C ASP A 69 -0.40 -7.60 -19.93
N GLY A 70 -0.57 -6.45 -19.29
CA GLY A 70 0.51 -5.71 -18.64
C GLY A 70 1.13 -6.49 -17.47
N PHE A 71 0.32 -7.15 -16.65
CA PHE A 71 0.81 -7.97 -15.54
C PHE A 71 1.54 -9.23 -16.01
N ARG A 72 1.12 -9.80 -17.17
CA ARG A 72 1.83 -10.92 -17.79
C ARG A 72 3.22 -10.54 -18.28
N ALA A 73 3.40 -9.31 -18.74
CA ALA A 73 4.68 -8.79 -19.21
C ALA A 73 5.57 -8.26 -18.07
N ALA A 74 5.00 -8.01 -16.89
CA ALA A 74 5.70 -7.46 -15.74
C ALA A 74 6.59 -8.50 -15.02
N PRO A 75 7.61 -8.06 -14.24
CA PRO A 75 8.42 -8.96 -13.42
C PRO A 75 7.56 -9.75 -12.43
N PRO A 76 7.58 -11.11 -12.43
CA PRO A 76 6.66 -11.93 -11.66
C PRO A 76 6.69 -11.66 -10.15
N ARG A 77 7.89 -11.42 -9.59
CA ARG A 77 8.04 -11.16 -8.16
C ARG A 77 7.35 -9.86 -7.73
N ALA A 78 7.54 -8.77 -8.50
CA ALA A 78 6.90 -7.49 -8.20
C ALA A 78 5.37 -7.62 -8.29
N THR A 79 4.88 -8.27 -9.35
CA THR A 79 3.45 -8.53 -9.55
C THR A 79 2.84 -9.37 -8.41
N ALA A 80 3.54 -10.42 -7.95
CA ALA A 80 3.06 -11.24 -6.83
C ALA A 80 3.03 -10.46 -5.50
N VAL A 81 4.03 -9.62 -5.24
CA VAL A 81 4.06 -8.75 -4.05
C VAL A 81 2.91 -7.75 -4.08
N ASP A 82 2.64 -7.15 -5.24
CA ASP A 82 1.54 -6.20 -5.40
C ASP A 82 0.17 -6.90 -5.23
N GLY A 83 0.03 -8.10 -5.79
CA GLY A 83 -1.15 -8.94 -5.59
C GLY A 83 -1.42 -9.25 -4.11
N LEU A 84 -0.39 -9.64 -3.34
CA LEU A 84 -0.55 -9.86 -1.90
C LEU A 84 -0.96 -8.57 -1.16
N ARG A 85 -0.31 -7.45 -1.46
CA ARG A 85 -0.65 -6.15 -0.85
C ARG A 85 -2.10 -5.75 -1.12
N SER A 86 -2.60 -6.02 -2.31
CA SER A 86 -3.99 -5.71 -2.67
C SER A 86 -5.00 -6.59 -1.93
N LEU A 87 -4.68 -7.85 -1.65
CA LEU A 87 -5.51 -8.70 -0.79
C LEU A 87 -5.53 -8.17 0.66
N LEU A 88 -4.38 -7.82 1.22
CA LEU A 88 -4.30 -7.22 2.56
C LEU A 88 -5.08 -5.90 2.64
N TYR A 89 -5.00 -5.08 1.60
CA TYR A 89 -5.80 -3.86 1.47
C TYR A 89 -7.31 -4.15 1.45
N LEU A 90 -7.74 -5.16 0.68
CA LEU A 90 -9.13 -5.57 0.63
C LEU A 90 -9.62 -6.06 1.99
N GLU A 91 -8.82 -6.84 2.70
CA GLU A 91 -9.14 -7.31 4.05
C GLU A 91 -9.30 -6.15 5.03
N GLU A 92 -8.35 -5.20 5.03
CA GLU A 92 -8.43 -3.99 5.85
C GLU A 92 -9.71 -3.18 5.55
N LYS A 93 -9.99 -2.90 4.29
CA LYS A 93 -11.19 -2.13 3.90
C LYS A 93 -12.48 -2.84 4.29
N THR A 94 -12.51 -4.17 4.16
CA THR A 94 -13.66 -4.97 4.56
C THR A 94 -13.82 -4.97 6.09
N ARG A 95 -12.73 -5.03 6.85
CA ARG A 95 -12.74 -4.93 8.31
C ARG A 95 -13.32 -3.59 8.75
N LEU A 96 -12.82 -2.47 8.19
CA LEU A 96 -13.30 -1.12 8.51
C LEU A 96 -14.79 -0.97 8.18
N LEU A 97 -15.24 -1.46 7.02
CA LEU A 97 -16.66 -1.46 6.65
C LEU A 97 -17.54 -2.23 7.65
N LEU A 98 -17.07 -3.39 8.12
CA LEU A 98 -17.79 -4.20 9.08
C LEU A 98 -17.83 -3.56 10.48
N GLU A 99 -16.77 -2.88 10.89
CA GLU A 99 -16.73 -2.09 12.14
C GLU A 99 -17.69 -0.90 12.08
N GLU A 100 -17.71 -0.16 10.98
CA GLU A 100 -18.67 0.95 10.76
C GLU A 100 -20.12 0.46 10.81
N GLN A 101 -20.40 -0.74 10.30
CA GLN A 101 -21.71 -1.37 10.37
C GLN A 101 -22.03 -1.97 11.75
N HIS A 102 -21.16 -1.84 12.76
CA HIS A 102 -21.27 -2.48 14.07
C HIS A 102 -21.42 -4.00 14.01
N GLN A 103 -20.75 -4.65 13.06
CA GLN A 103 -20.79 -6.09 12.80
C GLN A 103 -19.38 -6.65 12.58
N PRO A 104 -18.44 -6.41 13.49
CA PRO A 104 -17.08 -6.91 13.32
C PRO A 104 -17.05 -8.43 13.23
N VAL A 105 -16.09 -8.96 12.51
CA VAL A 105 -15.75 -10.39 12.53
C VAL A 105 -14.79 -10.67 13.68
N GLU A 106 -14.63 -11.96 14.00
CA GLU A 106 -13.69 -12.41 15.04
C GLU A 106 -12.26 -11.92 14.74
N GLU A 107 -11.50 -11.68 15.80
CA GLU A 107 -10.10 -11.30 15.68
C GLU A 107 -9.29 -12.36 14.91
N GLY A 108 -8.38 -11.90 14.03
CA GLY A 108 -7.54 -12.77 13.20
C GLY A 108 -8.21 -13.33 11.93
N VAL A 109 -9.50 -13.05 11.71
CA VAL A 109 -10.17 -13.44 10.45
C VAL A 109 -9.78 -12.56 9.28
N LEU A 110 -9.54 -11.30 9.54
CA LEU A 110 -9.08 -10.31 8.54
C LEU A 110 -7.78 -9.66 9.00
N PHE A 111 -6.96 -9.28 8.05
CA PHE A 111 -5.74 -8.54 8.33
C PHE A 111 -6.05 -7.19 9.00
N ALA A 112 -5.35 -6.93 10.07
CA ALA A 112 -5.29 -5.62 10.72
C ALA A 112 -3.87 -5.09 10.59
N PRO A 113 -3.65 -3.98 9.87
CA PRO A 113 -2.33 -3.40 9.77
C PRO A 113 -1.87 -2.91 11.15
N PRO A 114 -0.55 -2.89 11.39
CA PRO A 114 -0.02 -2.24 12.59
C PRO A 114 -0.45 -0.76 12.59
N PRO A 115 -0.51 -0.12 13.77
CA PRO A 115 -0.83 1.30 13.84
C PRO A 115 0.17 2.10 13.01
N ALA A 116 -0.32 3.16 12.35
CA ALA A 116 0.52 4.04 11.57
C ALA A 116 1.65 4.60 12.42
N SER A 117 2.87 4.56 11.90
CA SER A 117 4.02 5.19 12.53
C SER A 117 3.74 6.68 12.71
N ARG A 118 4.09 7.21 13.87
CA ARG A 118 4.10 8.66 14.12
C ARG A 118 5.51 9.17 13.86
N TYR A 119 5.59 10.25 13.14
CA TYR A 119 6.83 10.95 12.86
C TYR A 119 6.74 12.34 13.45
N ASP A 120 7.81 12.77 14.17
CA ASP A 120 7.88 14.10 14.76
C ASP A 120 8.40 15.15 13.76
N GLY A 121 8.88 14.68 12.60
CA GLY A 121 9.40 15.54 11.54
C GLY A 121 10.58 14.92 10.79
N ILE A 122 11.27 15.75 10.03
CA ILE A 122 12.52 15.41 9.33
C ILE A 122 13.68 15.84 10.20
N GLU A 123 14.52 14.90 10.64
CA GLU A 123 15.69 15.19 11.47
C GLU A 123 16.82 15.80 10.66
N PHE A 124 17.07 15.29 9.44
CA PHE A 124 18.04 15.83 8.52
C PHE A 124 17.77 15.41 7.09
N LEU A 125 18.35 16.14 6.14
CA LEU A 125 18.43 15.72 4.73
C LEU A 125 19.91 15.45 4.39
N GLU A 126 20.19 14.32 3.75
CA GLU A 126 21.52 13.94 3.31
C GLU A 126 21.63 14.07 1.79
N PHE A 127 22.69 14.74 1.34
CA PHE A 127 23.06 14.87 -0.05
C PHE A 127 24.33 14.06 -0.30
N ALA A 128 24.23 13.03 -1.15
CA ALA A 128 25.40 12.36 -1.70
C ALA A 128 25.97 13.21 -2.82
N VAL A 129 27.18 13.69 -2.67
CA VAL A 129 27.85 14.59 -3.62
C VAL A 129 29.30 14.13 -3.85
N ASP A 130 29.90 14.49 -4.97
CA ASP A 130 31.36 14.39 -5.10
C ASP A 130 32.05 15.57 -4.42
N GLY A 131 33.39 15.50 -4.26
CA GLY A 131 34.13 16.47 -3.49
C GLY A 131 34.02 17.91 -4.04
N GLU A 132 33.92 18.08 -5.35
CA GLU A 132 33.79 19.41 -5.99
C GLU A 132 32.39 19.99 -5.79
N HIS A 133 31.35 19.22 -6.13
CA HIS A 133 29.97 19.64 -5.96
C HIS A 133 29.59 19.81 -4.49
N GLY A 134 30.18 18.99 -3.61
CA GLY A 134 30.00 19.13 -2.15
C GLY A 134 30.54 20.46 -1.64
N ALA A 135 31.72 20.88 -2.07
CA ALA A 135 32.29 22.16 -1.71
C ALA A 135 31.48 23.35 -2.26
N GLN A 136 31.00 23.26 -3.49
CA GLN A 136 30.12 24.28 -4.07
C GLN A 136 28.78 24.37 -3.29
N LEU A 137 28.17 23.25 -3.00
CA LEU A 137 26.89 23.21 -2.23
C LEU A 137 27.08 23.76 -0.83
N ALA A 138 28.16 23.41 -0.14
CA ALA A 138 28.50 23.97 1.18
C ALA A 138 28.64 25.51 1.14
N GLN A 139 29.30 26.03 0.09
CA GLN A 139 29.44 27.48 -0.10
C GLN A 139 28.09 28.16 -0.31
N TRP A 140 27.22 27.56 -1.12
CA TRP A 140 25.87 28.09 -1.35
C TRP A 140 25.04 28.10 -0.08
N LEU A 141 25.06 27.00 0.68
CA LEU A 141 24.36 26.88 1.97
C LEU A 141 24.87 27.91 2.98
N THR A 142 26.19 28.13 3.04
CA THR A 142 26.77 29.17 3.90
C THR A 142 26.26 30.58 3.53
N ARG A 143 26.14 30.86 2.25
CA ARG A 143 25.57 32.16 1.78
C ARG A 143 24.08 32.30 2.14
N LEU A 144 23.36 31.18 2.25
CA LEU A 144 21.97 31.14 2.72
C LEU A 144 21.84 31.20 4.24
N GLY A 145 22.94 31.23 4.97
CA GLY A 145 22.95 31.37 6.44
C GLY A 145 23.11 30.06 7.21
N PHE A 146 23.43 28.95 6.53
CA PHE A 146 23.81 27.72 7.23
C PHE A 146 25.25 27.84 7.75
N VAL A 147 25.48 27.24 8.91
CA VAL A 147 26.83 27.14 9.52
C VAL A 147 27.26 25.68 9.58
N GLU A 148 28.55 25.41 9.40
CA GLU A 148 29.09 24.09 9.61
C GLU A 148 29.05 23.77 11.12
N ALA A 149 28.22 22.77 11.48
CA ALA A 149 27.96 22.36 12.85
C ALA A 149 28.77 21.12 13.27
N GLY A 150 29.36 20.43 12.31
CA GLY A 150 30.19 19.27 12.59
C GLY A 150 30.67 18.54 11.33
N SER A 151 31.67 17.68 11.53
CA SER A 151 32.19 16.78 10.51
C SER A 151 32.39 15.37 11.06
N HIS A 152 32.30 14.37 10.17
CA HIS A 152 32.48 12.98 10.59
C HIS A 152 33.96 12.66 10.78
N ARG A 153 34.29 11.87 11.82
CA ARG A 153 35.67 11.59 12.23
C ARG A 153 36.52 10.85 11.18
N SER A 154 35.93 10.03 10.34
CA SER A 154 36.63 9.11 9.43
C SER A 154 36.06 9.08 8.01
N LYS A 155 35.04 9.86 7.72
CA LYS A 155 34.37 9.95 6.40
C LYS A 155 34.34 11.41 5.98
N ASN A 156 34.31 11.65 4.67
CA ASN A 156 34.12 13.00 4.15
C ASN A 156 32.63 13.40 4.20
N VAL A 157 32.16 13.64 5.42
CA VAL A 157 30.77 14.00 5.71
C VAL A 157 30.75 15.21 6.64
N SER A 158 30.05 16.26 6.23
CA SER A 158 29.85 17.47 7.01
C SER A 158 28.39 17.73 7.29
N LEU A 159 28.09 18.32 8.44
CA LEU A 159 26.78 18.78 8.86
C LEU A 159 26.71 20.30 8.80
N LEU A 160 25.78 20.82 8.03
CA LEU A 160 25.44 22.24 8.00
C LEU A 160 24.07 22.44 8.67
N ARG A 161 23.97 23.50 9.48
CA ARG A 161 22.76 23.76 10.28
C ARG A 161 22.31 25.20 10.17
N GLN A 162 21.01 25.40 10.13
CA GLN A 162 20.37 26.72 10.29
C GLN A 162 19.10 26.52 11.12
N GLY A 163 19.09 27.04 12.36
CA GLY A 163 18.01 26.74 13.30
C GLY A 163 17.85 25.24 13.54
N ASP A 164 16.66 24.71 13.28
CA ASP A 164 16.35 23.27 13.39
C ASP A 164 16.58 22.50 12.07
N ILE A 165 17.03 23.17 11.03
CA ILE A 165 17.28 22.53 9.73
C ILE A 165 18.68 21.97 9.70
N ASN A 166 18.81 20.66 9.51
CA ASN A 166 20.05 19.94 9.41
C ASN A 166 20.25 19.39 7.99
N LEU A 167 21.37 19.73 7.38
CA LEU A 167 21.77 19.23 6.06
C LEU A 167 23.12 18.52 6.17
N VAL A 168 23.16 17.28 5.69
CA VAL A 168 24.37 16.46 5.67
C VAL A 168 24.90 16.38 4.25
N LEU A 169 26.17 16.70 4.06
CA LEU A 169 26.88 16.52 2.81
C LEU A 169 27.80 15.31 2.95
N ASN A 170 27.58 14.29 2.14
CA ASN A 170 28.36 13.05 2.12
C ASN A 170 29.09 12.97 0.76
N ALA A 171 30.41 13.24 0.77
CA ALA A 171 31.26 13.32 -0.42
C ALA A 171 32.24 12.13 -0.54
#